data_266ae2a025b9a4d76784d64785ae479f
#
_entry.id   266ae2a025b9a4d76784d64785ae479f
#
_cell.length_a   1.000
_cell.length_b   1.000
_cell.length_c   1.000
_cell.angle_alpha   90.00
_cell.angle_beta   90.00
_cell.angle_gamma   90.00
#
_symmetry.space_group_name_H-M   'P 1'
#
loop_
_entity.id
_entity.type
_entity.pdbx_description
1 polymer ?
#
loop_
_entity_poly.entity_id
_entity_poly.type
_entity_poly.pdbx_seq_one_letter_code
_entity_poly.pdbx_strand_id
1 'polypeptide(L)'
;QDVPIAITAVTEQLQDATIRNIADLSAFAPNVIIGETSVRARGSAITLRGINSSESDKSLDPKILVELDGVAIGTNSGQIIENFDLERIEILRGPQGTLFGKNTNGGVIRVMRSRPTGEFGGKVEMTIGDNGQEEFRALINTPIVEDILALKVFGTTIKNDGHIYNTFLKVDGPKKDYTNYGATFLFTPNDKFEALLTIEQYDDGSDVGAWTNEND
;
A
#
# COMPACT_ATOMS: atom_id res chain seq x y z
N GLN A 1 14.91 11.75 -26.53
CA GLN A 1 15.89 12.15 -25.51
C GLN A 1 15.74 11.14 -24.38
N ASP A 2 16.61 10.13 -24.34
CA ASP A 2 16.63 9.12 -23.29
C ASP A 2 17.10 9.77 -21.99
N VAL A 3 16.17 10.18 -21.15
CA VAL A 3 16.50 10.60 -19.79
C VAL A 3 16.75 9.32 -18.99
N PRO A 4 17.95 9.09 -18.42
CA PRO A 4 18.23 7.90 -17.65
C PRO A 4 17.52 7.99 -16.29
N ILE A 5 16.25 7.61 -16.25
CA ILE A 5 15.50 7.48 -15.00
C ILE A 5 15.84 6.10 -14.42
N ALA A 6 16.35 6.07 -13.20
CA ALA A 6 16.56 4.82 -12.50
C ALA A 6 15.23 4.27 -11.97
N ILE A 7 14.63 3.37 -12.73
CA ILE A 7 13.38 2.70 -12.39
C ILE A 7 13.70 1.29 -11.86
N THR A 8 13.07 0.91 -10.77
CA THR A 8 12.98 -0.48 -10.32
C THR A 8 11.51 -0.89 -10.40
N ALA A 9 11.21 -1.88 -11.23
CA ALA A 9 9.89 -2.51 -11.25
C ALA A 9 9.97 -3.80 -10.41
N VAL A 10 9.02 -3.97 -9.52
CA VAL A 10 8.84 -5.16 -8.69
C VAL A 10 7.52 -5.80 -9.11
N THR A 11 7.59 -6.96 -9.70
CA THR A 11 6.42 -7.70 -10.23
C THR A 11 6.45 -9.15 -9.74
N GLU A 12 7.49 -9.90 -10.10
CA GLU A 12 7.62 -11.31 -9.70
C GLU A 12 7.79 -11.47 -8.19
N GLN A 13 8.55 -10.55 -7.56
CA GLN A 13 8.78 -10.55 -6.12
C GLN A 13 7.50 -10.34 -5.29
N LEU A 14 6.47 -9.70 -5.89
CA LEU A 14 5.17 -9.54 -5.21
C LEU A 14 4.43 -10.87 -4.99
N GLN A 15 4.85 -11.93 -5.67
CA GLN A 15 4.30 -13.27 -5.46
C GLN A 15 4.98 -14.02 -4.31
N ASP A 16 6.07 -13.46 -3.76
CA ASP A 16 6.74 -14.02 -2.60
C ASP A 16 5.89 -13.76 -1.34
N ALA A 17 5.57 -14.82 -0.61
CA ALA A 17 4.78 -14.75 0.61
C ALA A 17 5.41 -13.92 1.75
N THR A 18 6.68 -13.54 1.62
CA THR A 18 7.38 -12.70 2.61
C THR A 18 7.10 -11.21 2.43
N ILE A 19 6.65 -10.78 1.25
CA ILE A 19 6.27 -9.38 0.99
C ILE A 19 4.79 -9.21 1.31
N ARG A 20 4.48 -8.54 2.40
CA ARG A 20 3.11 -8.28 2.86
C ARG A 20 2.59 -6.92 2.45
N ASN A 21 3.46 -5.92 2.47
CA ASN A 21 3.15 -4.55 2.11
C ASN A 21 4.35 -3.86 1.47
N ILE A 22 4.19 -2.61 1.06
CA ILE A 22 5.26 -1.86 0.39
C ILE A 22 6.48 -1.60 1.27
N ALA A 23 6.41 -1.69 2.60
CA ALA A 23 7.57 -1.49 3.47
C ALA A 23 8.61 -2.61 3.28
N ASP A 24 8.15 -3.83 2.96
CA ASP A 24 9.02 -4.98 2.72
C ASP A 24 9.87 -4.82 1.45
N LEU A 25 9.51 -3.88 0.56
CA LEU A 25 10.29 -3.56 -0.66
C LEU A 25 11.69 -3.03 -0.37
N SER A 26 11.95 -2.57 0.84
CA SER A 26 13.28 -2.12 1.26
C SER A 26 14.35 -3.20 1.06
N ALA A 27 13.97 -4.47 1.11
CA ALA A 27 14.87 -5.61 0.86
C ALA A 27 15.19 -5.84 -0.63
N PHE A 28 14.36 -5.35 -1.54
CA PHE A 28 14.43 -5.66 -2.97
C PHE A 28 14.85 -4.49 -3.86
N ALA A 29 14.85 -3.26 -3.32
CA ALA A 29 15.19 -2.07 -4.07
C ALA A 29 16.40 -1.33 -3.44
N PRO A 30 17.53 -1.19 -4.15
CA PRO A 30 18.71 -0.51 -3.60
C PRO A 30 18.42 0.98 -3.33
N ASN A 31 18.94 1.48 -2.19
CA ASN A 31 18.77 2.86 -1.72
C ASN A 31 17.30 3.25 -1.48
N VAL A 32 16.46 2.29 -1.15
CA VAL A 32 15.07 2.47 -0.74
C VAL A 32 14.93 1.96 0.69
N ILE A 33 14.41 2.79 1.57
CA ILE A 33 14.01 2.39 2.93
C ILE A 33 12.58 2.87 3.11
N ILE A 34 11.68 1.94 3.39
CA ILE A 34 10.29 2.23 3.71
C ILE A 34 10.02 1.61 5.08
N GLY A 35 9.68 2.43 6.03
CA GLY A 35 9.32 2.01 7.38
C GLY A 35 7.91 2.46 7.75
N GLU A 36 7.28 1.74 8.65
CA GLU A 36 6.06 2.20 9.29
C GLU A 36 6.42 3.25 10.35
N THR A 37 5.61 4.32 10.45
CA THR A 37 5.77 5.29 11.53
C THR A 37 4.85 4.93 12.68
N SER A 38 5.35 5.07 13.90
CA SER A 38 4.58 4.85 15.12
C SER A 38 3.57 5.97 15.42
N VAL A 39 3.57 7.05 14.65
CA VAL A 39 2.79 8.26 14.95
C VAL A 39 1.39 8.21 14.36
N ARG A 40 1.18 7.39 13.33
CA ARG A 40 -0.11 7.28 12.63
C ARG A 40 -0.33 5.87 12.10
N ALA A 41 -1.57 5.47 12.11
CA ALA A 41 -2.00 4.24 11.46
C ALA A 41 -1.55 4.25 9.99
N ARG A 42 -0.86 3.18 9.57
CA ARG A 42 -0.33 3.00 8.21
C ARG A 42 0.50 4.19 7.70
N GLY A 43 1.09 4.96 8.61
CA GLY A 43 1.99 6.04 8.26
C GLY A 43 3.33 5.50 7.77
N SER A 44 3.90 6.15 6.77
CA SER A 44 5.18 5.77 6.21
C SER A 44 6.29 6.75 6.55
N ALA A 45 7.49 6.21 6.72
CA ALA A 45 8.76 6.94 6.64
C ALA A 45 9.51 6.40 5.43
N ILE A 46 9.55 7.18 4.35
CA ILE A 46 10.17 6.74 3.10
C ILE A 46 11.47 7.51 2.88
N THR A 47 12.53 6.78 2.59
CA THR A 47 13.82 7.34 2.20
C THR A 47 14.25 6.80 0.85
N LEU A 48 14.47 7.69 -0.12
CA LEU A 48 15.02 7.36 -1.43
C LEU A 48 16.33 8.13 -1.64
N ARG A 49 17.43 7.40 -1.86
CA ARG A 49 18.77 7.99 -2.07
C ARG A 49 19.15 9.03 -1.02
N GLY A 50 18.78 8.80 0.25
CA GLY A 50 19.06 9.72 1.37
C GLY A 50 18.06 10.88 1.52
N ILE A 51 17.12 11.08 0.60
CA ILE A 51 16.02 12.03 0.79
C ILE A 51 14.94 11.34 1.61
N ASN A 52 14.70 11.86 2.81
CA ASN A 52 13.71 11.34 3.75
C ASN A 52 12.38 12.10 3.65
N SER A 53 11.28 11.35 3.72
CA SER A 53 9.91 11.84 3.80
C SER A 53 9.20 11.09 4.94
N SER A 54 9.32 11.61 6.16
CA SER A 54 8.77 11.00 7.38
C SER A 54 7.96 11.98 8.22
N GLU A 55 7.59 13.13 7.64
CA GLU A 55 6.91 14.18 8.38
C GLU A 55 5.51 13.71 8.83
N SER A 56 5.28 13.80 10.13
CA SER A 56 3.97 13.47 10.74
C SER A 56 2.97 14.62 10.65
N ASP A 57 3.43 15.83 10.35
CA ASP A 57 2.58 17.01 10.22
C ASP A 57 1.87 17.00 8.85
N LYS A 58 0.54 16.97 8.88
CA LYS A 58 -0.31 16.99 7.66
C LYS A 58 -0.21 18.27 6.85
N SER A 59 0.31 19.37 7.45
CA SER A 59 0.52 20.62 6.74
C SER A 59 1.78 20.62 5.86
N LEU A 60 2.67 19.65 6.06
CA LEU A 60 3.88 19.50 5.28
C LEU A 60 3.68 18.50 4.14
N ASP A 61 4.01 18.94 2.96
CA ASP A 61 3.99 18.08 1.77
C ASP A 61 5.11 17.00 1.84
N PRO A 62 4.83 15.75 1.50
CA PRO A 62 5.85 14.73 1.40
C PRO A 62 6.86 15.05 0.29
N LYS A 63 8.11 14.60 0.45
CA LYS A 63 9.18 14.79 -0.55
C LYS A 63 9.24 13.66 -1.57
N ILE A 64 8.55 12.56 -1.27
CA ILE A 64 8.45 11.37 -2.11
C ILE A 64 6.97 11.10 -2.29
N LEU A 65 6.53 11.07 -3.54
CA LEU A 65 5.15 10.78 -3.89
C LEU A 65 4.89 9.28 -3.84
N VAL A 66 3.82 8.89 -3.16
CA VAL A 66 3.22 7.56 -3.33
C VAL A 66 1.92 7.72 -4.12
N GLU A 67 1.78 6.94 -5.17
CA GLU A 67 0.63 6.93 -6.06
C GLU A 67 0.01 5.53 -6.07
N LEU A 68 -1.28 5.45 -5.89
CA LEU A 68 -2.06 4.23 -6.02
C LEU A 68 -3.00 4.36 -7.21
N ASP A 69 -2.83 3.52 -8.23
CA ASP A 69 -3.62 3.50 -9.47
C ASP A 69 -3.75 4.88 -10.14
N GLY A 70 -2.69 5.67 -10.14
CA GLY A 70 -2.68 7.01 -10.72
C GLY A 70 -3.16 8.12 -9.78
N VAL A 71 -3.56 7.80 -8.55
CA VAL A 71 -4.00 8.78 -7.55
C VAL A 71 -2.92 9.02 -6.52
N ALA A 72 -2.50 10.29 -6.39
CA ALA A 72 -1.48 10.68 -5.43
C ALA A 72 -2.00 10.62 -3.98
N ILE A 73 -1.26 9.96 -3.10
CA ILE A 73 -1.50 9.98 -1.66
C ILE A 73 -0.74 11.18 -1.07
N GLY A 74 -1.46 12.26 -0.81
CA GLY A 74 -0.89 13.57 -0.46
C GLY A 74 -0.33 13.69 0.95
N THR A 75 -0.42 12.65 1.78
CA THR A 75 0.10 12.64 3.16
C THR A 75 0.82 11.32 3.43
N ASN A 76 1.70 11.29 4.43
CA ASN A 76 2.38 10.05 4.82
C ASN A 76 1.43 9.02 5.46
N SER A 77 0.22 9.42 5.88
CA SER A 77 -0.80 8.50 6.38
C SER A 77 -1.44 7.72 5.24
N GLY A 78 -1.62 6.42 5.42
CA GLY A 78 -2.24 5.54 4.41
C GLY A 78 -1.32 5.14 3.26
N GLN A 79 -0.03 5.52 3.29
CA GLN A 79 0.93 5.13 2.24
C GLN A 79 1.41 3.68 2.36
N ILE A 80 1.24 3.02 3.50
CA ILE A 80 1.55 1.59 3.62
C ILE A 80 0.42 0.78 2.97
N ILE A 81 0.67 0.31 1.78
CA ILE A 81 -0.29 -0.41 0.93
C ILE A 81 0.01 -1.90 1.00
N GLU A 82 -1.04 -2.71 1.19
CA GLU A 82 -0.95 -4.17 1.24
C GLU A 82 -0.66 -4.77 -0.14
N ASN A 83 0.11 -5.86 -0.17
CA ASN A 83 0.56 -6.51 -1.41
C ASN A 83 -0.48 -7.45 -2.06
N PHE A 84 -1.57 -7.79 -1.40
CA PHE A 84 -2.44 -8.90 -1.80
C PHE A 84 -3.03 -8.80 -3.22
N ASP A 85 -3.36 -7.60 -3.68
CA ASP A 85 -4.01 -7.33 -4.98
C ASP A 85 -3.13 -6.46 -5.91
N LEU A 86 -1.82 -6.51 -5.77
CA LEU A 86 -0.93 -5.70 -6.60
C LEU A 86 -0.51 -6.45 -7.87
N GLU A 87 -0.52 -5.71 -8.99
CA GLU A 87 0.06 -6.13 -10.26
C GLU A 87 1.54 -5.83 -10.29
N ARG A 88 1.93 -4.59 -9.93
CA ARG A 88 3.31 -4.15 -9.92
C ARG A 88 3.52 -2.90 -9.07
N ILE A 89 4.77 -2.71 -8.67
CA ILE A 89 5.23 -1.48 -8.03
C ILE A 89 6.42 -0.94 -8.82
N GLU A 90 6.38 0.34 -9.14
CA GLU A 90 7.45 1.05 -9.84
C GLU A 90 8.07 2.09 -8.90
N ILE A 91 9.38 2.04 -8.72
CA ILE A 91 10.12 3.00 -7.90
C ILE A 91 10.99 3.85 -8.82
N LEU A 92 10.60 5.09 -9.02
CA LEU A 92 11.31 6.08 -9.81
C LEU A 92 12.16 6.93 -8.86
N ARG A 93 13.47 6.82 -8.97
CA ARG A 93 14.41 7.45 -8.05
C ARG A 93 14.97 8.75 -8.60
N GLY A 94 14.90 9.80 -7.81
CA GLY A 94 15.32 11.14 -8.17
C GLY A 94 14.14 12.04 -8.59
N PRO A 95 14.38 13.33 -8.82
CA PRO A 95 13.31 14.30 -9.11
C PRO A 95 12.46 13.93 -10.31
N GLN A 96 11.14 13.93 -10.14
CA GLN A 96 10.15 13.57 -11.16
C GLN A 96 9.11 14.67 -11.40
N GLY A 97 9.45 15.92 -11.06
CA GLY A 97 8.51 17.05 -11.09
C GLY A 97 7.87 17.35 -12.46
N THR A 98 8.55 17.04 -13.56
CA THR A 98 8.04 17.28 -14.92
C THR A 98 6.89 16.34 -15.32
N LEU A 99 6.85 15.12 -14.76
CA LEU A 99 5.85 14.11 -15.09
C LEU A 99 4.76 13.98 -14.02
N PHE A 100 5.14 14.12 -12.75
CA PHE A 100 4.25 13.85 -11.61
C PHE A 100 3.93 15.07 -10.76
N GLY A 101 4.52 16.24 -11.09
CA GLY A 101 4.24 17.50 -10.41
C GLY A 101 4.92 17.60 -9.02
N LYS A 102 4.19 18.14 -8.05
CA LYS A 102 4.72 18.41 -6.71
C LYS A 102 5.01 17.12 -5.92
N ASN A 103 5.77 17.26 -4.83
CA ASN A 103 6.05 16.19 -3.88
C ASN A 103 6.94 15.06 -4.41
N THR A 104 7.72 15.32 -5.45
CA THR A 104 8.51 14.32 -6.18
C THR A 104 10.00 14.61 -6.19
N ASN A 105 10.50 15.36 -5.22
CA ASN A 105 11.92 15.77 -5.13
C ASN A 105 12.84 14.57 -4.92
N GLY A 106 12.42 13.58 -4.12
CA GLY A 106 13.17 12.35 -3.85
C GLY A 106 12.85 11.24 -4.85
N GLY A 107 11.66 11.26 -5.42
CA GLY A 107 11.17 10.23 -6.34
C GLY A 107 9.69 9.97 -6.24
N VAL A 108 9.26 8.90 -6.91
CA VAL A 108 7.87 8.44 -6.96
C VAL A 108 7.82 6.94 -6.73
N ILE A 109 6.91 6.47 -5.90
CA ILE A 109 6.54 5.08 -5.76
C ILE A 109 5.14 4.92 -6.33
N ARG A 110 5.01 4.20 -7.44
CA ARG A 110 3.74 3.93 -8.10
C ARG A 110 3.31 2.51 -7.78
N VAL A 111 2.17 2.38 -7.18
CA VAL A 111 1.56 1.11 -6.82
C VAL A 111 0.37 0.88 -7.73
N MET A 112 0.35 -0.23 -8.41
CA MET A 112 -0.71 -0.58 -9.34
C MET A 112 -1.36 -1.88 -8.91
N ARG A 113 -2.67 -1.83 -8.70
CA ARG A 113 -3.48 -3.01 -8.38
C ARG A 113 -3.78 -3.81 -9.63
N SER A 114 -4.00 -5.10 -9.45
CA SER A 114 -4.45 -5.95 -10.54
C SER A 114 -5.79 -5.45 -11.10
N ARG A 115 -5.99 -5.63 -12.40
CA ARG A 115 -7.23 -5.23 -13.07
C ARG A 115 -8.22 -6.40 -13.08
N PRO A 116 -9.54 -6.14 -13.17
CA PRO A 116 -10.51 -7.21 -13.46
C PRO A 116 -10.11 -7.98 -14.71
N THR A 117 -10.06 -9.31 -14.62
CA THR A 117 -9.55 -10.15 -15.72
C THR A 117 -10.58 -10.47 -16.80
N GLY A 118 -11.86 -10.22 -16.54
CA GLY A 118 -12.93 -10.68 -17.44
C GLY A 118 -13.20 -12.19 -17.38
N GLU A 119 -12.44 -12.93 -16.60
CA GLU A 119 -12.62 -14.36 -16.36
C GLU A 119 -13.04 -14.62 -14.91
N PHE A 120 -13.78 -15.70 -14.68
CA PHE A 120 -14.12 -16.11 -13.32
C PHE A 120 -12.89 -16.70 -12.64
N GLY A 121 -12.52 -16.15 -11.51
CA GLY A 121 -11.39 -16.61 -10.71
C GLY A 121 -11.29 -15.86 -9.39
N GLY A 122 -10.34 -16.27 -8.56
CA GLY A 122 -10.16 -15.60 -7.27
C GLY A 122 -8.94 -16.10 -6.52
N LYS A 123 -8.63 -15.38 -5.44
CA LYS A 123 -7.55 -15.70 -4.51
C LYS A 123 -8.07 -15.50 -3.10
N VAL A 124 -7.72 -16.40 -2.21
CA VAL A 124 -7.97 -16.30 -0.77
C VAL A 124 -6.66 -16.57 -0.05
N GLU A 125 -6.36 -15.76 0.93
CA GLU A 125 -5.20 -15.90 1.78
C GLU A 125 -5.61 -15.73 3.24
N MET A 126 -5.11 -16.60 4.10
CA MET A 126 -5.32 -16.55 5.53
C MET A 126 -3.98 -16.70 6.24
N THR A 127 -3.70 -15.82 7.20
CA THR A 127 -2.50 -15.88 8.03
C THR A 127 -2.92 -15.85 9.49
N ILE A 128 -2.37 -16.77 10.28
CA ILE A 128 -2.53 -16.84 11.72
C ILE A 128 -1.13 -16.88 12.33
N GLY A 129 -0.91 -16.10 13.36
CA GLY A 129 0.41 -16.01 14.02
C GLY A 129 0.30 -15.68 15.50
N ASP A 130 1.45 -15.41 16.10
CA ASP A 130 1.55 -14.99 17.49
C ASP A 130 0.95 -13.60 17.72
N ASN A 131 0.74 -13.23 18.99
CA ASN A 131 0.18 -11.94 19.41
C ASN A 131 -1.19 -11.63 18.79
N GLY A 132 -2.05 -12.63 18.67
CA GLY A 132 -3.38 -12.45 18.11
C GLY A 132 -3.39 -12.08 16.62
N GLN A 133 -2.31 -12.41 15.87
CA GLN A 133 -2.27 -12.14 14.45
C GLN A 133 -3.29 -12.99 13.70
N GLU A 134 -4.25 -12.31 13.08
CA GLU A 134 -5.28 -12.87 12.22
C GLU A 134 -5.39 -11.99 10.98
N GLU A 135 -5.09 -12.55 9.81
CA GLU A 135 -5.22 -11.84 8.55
C GLU A 135 -6.05 -12.68 7.58
N PHE A 136 -7.01 -12.05 6.97
CA PHE A 136 -7.83 -12.64 5.93
C PHE A 136 -7.89 -11.72 4.73
N ARG A 137 -7.58 -12.25 3.56
CA ARG A 137 -7.59 -11.53 2.30
C ARG A 137 -8.32 -12.36 1.24
N ALA A 138 -9.20 -11.75 0.49
CA ALA A 138 -9.90 -12.40 -0.59
C ALA A 138 -10.13 -11.44 -1.76
N LEU A 139 -10.08 -11.97 -2.97
CA LEU A 139 -10.57 -11.30 -4.17
C LEU A 139 -11.27 -12.29 -5.08
N ILE A 140 -12.26 -11.82 -5.81
CA ILE A 140 -13.00 -12.58 -6.82
C ILE A 140 -13.12 -11.72 -8.06
N ASN A 141 -12.74 -12.27 -9.21
CA ASN A 141 -13.00 -11.72 -10.53
C ASN A 141 -14.19 -12.44 -11.16
N THR A 142 -15.05 -11.71 -11.86
CA THR A 142 -16.15 -12.29 -12.62
C THR A 142 -16.51 -11.42 -13.82
N PRO A 143 -16.77 -11.99 -14.99
CA PRO A 143 -17.44 -11.26 -16.07
C PRO A 143 -18.89 -10.99 -15.65
N ILE A 144 -19.36 -9.76 -15.86
CA ILE A 144 -20.79 -9.41 -15.78
C ILE A 144 -21.40 -9.50 -17.17
N VAL A 145 -20.68 -8.98 -18.16
CA VAL A 145 -20.98 -9.12 -19.59
C VAL A 145 -19.66 -9.50 -20.27
N GLU A 146 -19.65 -10.64 -20.94
CA GLU A 146 -18.45 -11.17 -21.60
C GLU A 146 -17.83 -10.13 -22.52
N ASP A 147 -16.52 -9.95 -22.46
CA ASP A 147 -15.71 -9.01 -23.21
C ASP A 147 -16.07 -7.52 -23.06
N ILE A 148 -17.09 -7.17 -22.28
CA ILE A 148 -17.59 -5.79 -22.17
C ILE A 148 -17.48 -5.27 -20.75
N LEU A 149 -17.90 -6.04 -19.74
CA LEU A 149 -17.95 -5.57 -18.36
C LEU A 149 -17.45 -6.66 -17.40
N ALA A 150 -16.32 -6.40 -16.78
CA ALA A 150 -15.75 -7.25 -15.75
C ALA A 150 -15.84 -6.57 -14.37
N LEU A 151 -15.96 -7.38 -13.34
CA LEU A 151 -16.02 -6.99 -11.95
C LEU A 151 -14.93 -7.73 -11.17
N LYS A 152 -14.22 -7.00 -10.31
CA LYS A 152 -13.40 -7.55 -9.25
C LYS A 152 -13.93 -7.05 -7.90
N VAL A 153 -14.20 -7.95 -6.97
CA VAL A 153 -14.53 -7.64 -5.57
C VAL A 153 -13.37 -8.11 -4.70
N PHE A 154 -12.98 -7.29 -3.75
CA PHE A 154 -11.86 -7.60 -2.86
C PHE A 154 -12.15 -7.19 -1.42
N GLY A 155 -11.48 -7.86 -0.49
CA GLY A 155 -11.55 -7.55 0.92
C GLY A 155 -10.33 -8.03 1.68
N THR A 156 -9.92 -7.26 2.67
CA THR A 156 -8.80 -7.55 3.57
C THR A 156 -9.19 -7.17 4.99
N THR A 157 -8.92 -8.04 5.95
CA THR A 157 -8.96 -7.71 7.37
C THR A 157 -7.67 -8.18 8.03
N ILE A 158 -7.08 -7.33 8.87
CA ILE A 158 -5.82 -7.58 9.55
C ILE A 158 -6.01 -7.20 11.01
N LYS A 159 -5.76 -8.15 11.91
CA LYS A 159 -5.75 -7.95 13.36
C LYS A 159 -4.46 -8.43 13.96
N ASN A 160 -3.98 -7.71 14.97
CA ASN A 160 -2.83 -8.09 15.77
C ASN A 160 -2.87 -7.32 17.09
N ASP A 161 -2.63 -7.98 18.22
CA ASP A 161 -2.67 -7.35 19.54
C ASP A 161 -1.42 -6.54 19.88
N GLY A 162 -0.39 -6.58 19.00
CA GLY A 162 0.89 -5.95 19.22
C GLY A 162 1.88 -6.88 19.94
N HIS A 163 3.12 -6.41 20.03
CA HIS A 163 4.24 -7.21 20.58
C HIS A 163 4.97 -6.50 21.73
N ILE A 164 4.48 -5.33 22.14
CA ILE A 164 5.06 -4.54 23.23
C ILE A 164 4.07 -4.57 24.40
N TYR A 165 4.48 -5.13 25.51
CA TYR A 165 3.66 -5.10 26.72
C TYR A 165 3.83 -3.78 27.46
N ASN A 166 2.74 -3.03 27.60
CA ASN A 166 2.70 -1.81 28.40
C ASN A 166 2.51 -2.17 29.88
N THR A 167 3.56 -2.02 30.67
CA THR A 167 3.58 -2.41 32.09
C THR A 167 2.66 -1.55 32.96
N PHE A 168 2.37 -0.32 32.55
CA PHE A 168 1.48 0.61 33.28
C PHE A 168 0.01 0.29 32.98
N LEU A 169 -0.36 0.19 31.71
CA LEU A 169 -1.72 -0.11 31.28
C LEU A 169 -2.07 -1.59 31.38
N LYS A 170 -1.06 -2.47 31.51
CA LYS A 170 -1.18 -3.94 31.54
C LYS A 170 -1.88 -4.51 30.30
N VAL A 171 -1.55 -3.98 29.14
CA VAL A 171 -2.06 -4.40 27.83
C VAL A 171 -0.92 -4.51 26.83
N ASP A 172 -1.11 -5.36 25.84
CA ASP A 172 -0.22 -5.42 24.68
C ASP A 172 -0.58 -4.31 23.68
N GLY A 173 0.39 -3.93 22.87
CA GLY A 173 0.20 -2.93 21.81
C GLY A 173 1.51 -2.67 21.03
N PRO A 174 1.47 -1.77 20.05
CA PRO A 174 0.28 -1.17 19.44
C PRO A 174 -0.53 -2.21 18.67
N LYS A 175 -1.85 -2.17 18.80
CA LYS A 175 -2.75 -3.06 18.06
C LYS A 175 -2.85 -2.65 16.60
N LYS A 176 -2.97 -3.65 15.72
CA LYS A 176 -3.43 -3.45 14.34
C LYS A 176 -4.87 -3.94 14.25
N ASP A 177 -5.77 -3.12 13.75
CA ASP A 177 -7.16 -3.48 13.44
C ASP A 177 -7.58 -2.71 12.20
N TYR A 178 -7.47 -3.37 11.07
CA TYR A 178 -7.65 -2.75 9.78
C TYR A 178 -8.56 -3.61 8.90
N THR A 179 -9.52 -2.95 8.26
CA THR A 179 -10.39 -3.57 7.27
C THR A 179 -10.46 -2.70 6.02
N ASN A 180 -10.29 -3.32 4.87
CA ASN A 180 -10.50 -2.71 3.56
C ASN A 180 -11.37 -3.64 2.71
N TYR A 181 -12.34 -3.10 2.02
CA TYR A 181 -13.12 -3.83 1.03
C TYR A 181 -13.59 -2.91 -0.08
N GLY A 182 -13.78 -3.48 -1.26
CA GLY A 182 -14.20 -2.70 -2.40
C GLY A 182 -14.52 -3.52 -3.63
N ALA A 183 -14.82 -2.80 -4.70
CA ALA A 183 -15.09 -3.36 -6.00
C ALA A 183 -14.48 -2.48 -7.10
N THR A 184 -13.95 -3.14 -8.13
CA THR A 184 -13.44 -2.50 -9.34
C THR A 184 -14.23 -3.00 -10.55
N PHE A 185 -14.77 -2.08 -11.32
CA PHE A 185 -15.45 -2.33 -12.59
C PHE A 185 -14.55 -1.94 -13.75
N LEU A 186 -14.39 -2.85 -14.70
CA LEU A 186 -13.72 -2.59 -15.97
C LEU A 186 -14.75 -2.65 -17.09
N PHE A 187 -14.96 -1.54 -17.78
CA PHE A 187 -15.90 -1.43 -18.90
C PHE A 187 -15.14 -1.17 -20.19
N THR A 188 -15.22 -2.12 -21.12
CA THR A 188 -14.51 -2.13 -22.42
C THR A 188 -15.47 -2.45 -23.55
N PRO A 189 -16.42 -1.53 -23.90
CA PRO A 189 -17.44 -1.83 -24.91
C PRO A 189 -16.89 -1.99 -26.33
N ASN A 190 -15.68 -1.54 -26.59
CA ASN A 190 -14.96 -1.67 -27.85
C ASN A 190 -13.46 -1.31 -27.66
N ASP A 191 -12.62 -1.56 -28.68
CA ASP A 191 -11.17 -1.35 -28.65
C ASP A 191 -10.71 0.10 -28.49
N LYS A 192 -11.63 1.07 -28.55
CA LYS A 192 -11.32 2.51 -28.47
C LYS A 192 -11.73 3.15 -27.16
N PHE A 193 -12.48 2.44 -26.34
CA PHE A 193 -12.97 2.98 -25.07
C PHE A 193 -12.77 2.00 -23.93
N GLU A 194 -12.16 2.51 -22.88
CA GLU A 194 -11.99 1.78 -21.63
C GLU A 194 -12.32 2.72 -20.46
N ALA A 195 -13.05 2.21 -19.47
CA ALA A 195 -13.28 2.89 -18.21
C ALA A 195 -13.05 1.94 -17.04
N LEU A 196 -12.30 2.41 -16.06
CA LEU A 196 -12.03 1.70 -14.79
C LEU A 196 -12.63 2.52 -13.64
N LEU A 197 -13.52 1.91 -12.87
CA LEU A 197 -14.09 2.52 -11.68
C LEU A 197 -13.82 1.64 -10.47
N THR A 198 -13.14 2.18 -9.46
CA THR A 198 -12.94 1.53 -8.17
C THR A 198 -13.70 2.28 -7.09
N ILE A 199 -14.45 1.54 -6.28
CA ILE A 199 -15.12 2.03 -5.08
C ILE A 199 -14.61 1.18 -3.92
N GLU A 200 -14.08 1.83 -2.88
CA GLU A 200 -13.53 1.13 -1.73
C GLU A 200 -13.79 1.89 -0.42
N GLN A 201 -13.81 1.12 0.66
CA GLN A 201 -13.99 1.61 2.02
C GLN A 201 -12.83 1.11 2.89
N TYR A 202 -12.24 2.03 3.64
CA TYR A 202 -11.23 1.76 4.64
C TYR A 202 -11.78 2.02 6.03
N ASP A 203 -11.53 1.10 6.95
CA ASP A 203 -11.76 1.27 8.37
C ASP A 203 -10.47 0.86 9.11
N ASP A 204 -9.90 1.79 9.86
CA ASP A 204 -8.63 1.61 10.54
C ASP A 204 -8.76 2.03 12.00
N GLY A 205 -8.95 1.04 12.87
CA GLY A 205 -8.98 1.15 14.32
C GLY A 205 -7.65 0.87 15.01
N SER A 206 -6.55 0.84 14.25
CA SER A 206 -5.22 0.54 14.78
C SER A 206 -4.74 1.60 15.75
N ASP A 207 -4.03 1.16 16.78
CA ASP A 207 -3.40 2.07 17.74
C ASP A 207 -2.26 2.85 17.09
N VAL A 208 -2.05 4.07 17.55
CA VAL A 208 -0.80 4.80 17.31
C VAL A 208 0.31 4.18 18.16
N GLY A 209 1.55 4.25 17.67
CA GLY A 209 2.69 3.62 18.34
C GLY A 209 2.83 4.00 19.81
N ALA A 210 3.26 3.05 20.59
CA ALA A 210 3.52 3.25 22.00
C ALA A 210 4.75 4.17 22.20
N TRP A 211 4.55 5.25 22.93
CA TRP A 211 5.64 6.09 23.41
C TRP A 211 6.04 5.59 24.80
N THR A 212 7.32 5.32 25.00
CA THR A 212 7.87 5.06 26.34
C THR A 212 8.33 6.38 26.94
N ASN A 213 7.96 6.65 28.19
CA ASN A 213 8.54 7.73 28.96
C ASN A 213 9.81 7.18 29.65
N GLU A 214 10.98 7.64 29.28
CA GLU A 214 12.26 7.18 29.87
C GLU A 214 12.49 7.67 31.32
N ASN A 215 11.54 8.42 31.89
CA ASN A 215 11.68 9.02 33.22
C ASN A 215 10.85 8.34 34.34
N ASP A 216 10.33 7.14 34.07
CA ASP A 216 9.66 6.32 35.11
C ASP A 216 10.48 5.09 35.48
#